data_a938bfa0b212b6e1642891366464c2bc
#
_entry.id   a938bfa0b212b6e1642891366464c2bc
#
_cell.length_a   1.000
_cell.length_b   1.000
_cell.length_c   1.000
_cell.angle_alpha   90.00
_cell.angle_beta   90.00
_cell.angle_gamma   90.00
#
_symmetry.space_group_name_H-M   'P 1'
#
loop_
_entity.id
_entity.type
_entity.pdbx_description
1 polymer ?
#
loop_
_entity_poly.entity_id
_entity_poly.type
_entity_poly.pdbx_seq_one_letter_code
_entity_poly.pdbx_strand_id
1 'polypeptide(L)'
;MAWYDGAIFYHILPGAVSPDGEKKSAFLCMEEQLPYLKVLGIDAVILGPLFSEDPLCYGARDFTGINPRLGTEEEFCHYVERAHSMGVKVILDVAVLFSSRSFFAFQDLLQHKEKSAYRSWYKDVQFTVEGEKEDGFTYAAWKDLADYPLFNFDDEDLRMYIVERIKDWISRFDIDGLRLAHCSCMDIHFQKS
;
A
#
# COMPACT_ATOMS: atom_id res chain seq x y z
N MET A 1 20.12 -21.20 -0.80
CA MET A 1 19.76 -20.33 0.32
C MET A 1 19.30 -19.02 -0.29
N ALA A 2 18.08 -18.58 0.01
CA ALA A 2 17.56 -17.32 -0.53
C ALA A 2 18.28 -16.14 0.16
N TRP A 3 18.32 -14.97 -0.47
CA TRP A 3 19.01 -13.80 0.08
C TRP A 3 18.44 -13.36 1.44
N TYR A 4 17.17 -13.62 1.69
CA TYR A 4 16.49 -13.28 2.94
C TYR A 4 16.72 -14.31 4.08
N ASP A 5 17.37 -15.45 3.79
CA ASP A 5 17.70 -16.43 4.82
C ASP A 5 18.80 -15.85 5.75
N GLY A 6 18.39 -15.44 6.94
CA GLY A 6 19.29 -14.80 7.92
C GLY A 6 19.44 -13.28 7.77
N ALA A 7 18.73 -12.64 6.84
CA ALA A 7 18.75 -11.19 6.67
C ALA A 7 18.09 -10.46 7.85
N ILE A 8 18.64 -9.30 8.21
CA ILE A 8 18.09 -8.40 9.23
C ILE A 8 17.28 -7.31 8.54
N PHE A 9 16.00 -7.24 8.88
CA PHE A 9 15.06 -6.27 8.32
C PHE A 9 14.80 -5.13 9.29
N TYR A 10 14.76 -3.91 8.78
CA TYR A 10 14.37 -2.72 9.53
C TYR A 10 13.10 -2.09 8.92
N HIS A 11 12.04 -1.98 9.71
CA HIS A 11 10.77 -1.43 9.23
C HIS A 11 10.69 0.07 9.51
N ILE A 12 10.43 0.86 8.47
CA ILE A 12 10.29 2.32 8.53
C ILE A 12 8.88 2.69 8.09
N LEU A 13 8.23 3.52 8.88
CA LEU A 13 7.00 4.22 8.49
C LEU A 13 7.41 5.61 7.97
N PRO A 14 7.40 5.86 6.66
CA PRO A 14 7.91 7.11 6.10
C PRO A 14 7.18 8.35 6.64
N GLY A 15 5.87 8.26 6.89
CA GLY A 15 5.09 9.34 7.48
C GLY A 15 5.49 9.73 8.91
N ALA A 16 6.18 8.86 9.63
CA ALA A 16 6.70 9.16 10.97
C ALA A 16 8.12 9.76 10.95
N VAL A 17 8.83 9.65 9.81
CA VAL A 17 10.21 10.13 9.67
C VAL A 17 10.27 11.64 9.41
N SER A 18 9.30 12.18 8.68
CA SER A 18 9.18 13.62 8.40
C SER A 18 7.81 14.12 8.87
N PRO A 19 7.70 14.55 10.14
CA PRO A 19 6.46 15.15 10.64
C PRO A 19 6.10 16.44 9.89
N ASP A 20 4.82 16.73 9.81
CA ASP A 20 4.27 17.93 9.14
C ASP A 20 5.03 19.21 9.54
N GLY A 21 5.58 19.90 8.53
CA GLY A 21 6.26 21.18 8.69
C GLY A 21 7.78 21.17 8.51
N GLU A 22 8.39 20.03 8.29
CA GLU A 22 9.81 19.98 7.95
C GLU A 22 10.07 20.32 6.46
N LYS A 23 11.23 20.92 6.20
CA LYS A 23 11.64 21.36 4.85
C LYS A 23 12.06 20.21 3.93
N LYS A 24 12.21 19.00 4.46
CA LYS A 24 12.68 17.81 3.74
C LYS A 24 11.58 16.79 3.61
N SER A 25 11.53 16.11 2.47
CA SER A 25 10.66 14.95 2.30
C SER A 25 11.09 13.77 3.18
N ALA A 26 10.18 12.84 3.41
CA ALA A 26 10.46 11.62 4.16
C ALA A 26 11.61 10.82 3.52
N PHE A 27 11.65 10.76 2.18
CA PHE A 27 12.68 10.00 1.45
C PHE A 27 14.08 10.59 1.63
N LEU A 28 14.22 11.90 1.59
CA LEU A 28 15.49 12.57 1.87
C LEU A 28 15.95 12.40 3.33
N CYS A 29 15.00 12.43 4.29
CA CYS A 29 15.33 12.15 5.69
C CYS A 29 15.76 10.69 5.90
N MET A 30 15.12 9.75 5.23
CA MET A 30 15.47 8.32 5.31
C MET A 30 16.81 8.04 4.64
N GLU A 31 17.14 8.72 3.54
CA GLU A 31 18.43 8.58 2.88
C GLU A 31 19.61 8.93 3.81
N GLU A 32 19.46 9.99 4.60
CA GLU A 32 20.46 10.39 5.61
C GLU A 32 20.69 9.31 6.69
N GLN A 33 19.72 8.42 6.91
CA GLN A 33 19.80 7.33 7.89
C GLN A 33 20.46 6.06 7.34
N LEU A 34 20.55 5.88 6.02
CA LEU A 34 21.12 4.67 5.40
C LEU A 34 22.51 4.29 5.93
N PRO A 35 23.48 5.23 6.08
CA PRO A 35 24.79 4.88 6.62
C PRO A 35 24.72 4.31 8.04
N TYR A 36 23.86 4.85 8.89
CA TYR A 36 23.63 4.33 10.23
C TYR A 36 23.02 2.93 10.21
N LEU A 37 21.99 2.70 9.39
CA LEU A 37 21.37 1.38 9.24
C LEU A 37 22.39 0.33 8.76
N LYS A 38 23.28 0.72 7.87
CA LYS A 38 24.36 -0.17 7.40
C LYS A 38 25.35 -0.53 8.51
N VAL A 39 25.71 0.42 9.36
CA VAL A 39 26.56 0.17 10.53
C VAL A 39 25.87 -0.77 11.54
N LEU A 40 24.54 -0.69 11.67
CA LEU A 40 23.74 -1.63 12.48
C LEU A 40 23.68 -3.05 11.89
N GLY A 41 24.16 -3.26 10.66
CA GLY A 41 24.10 -4.57 10.00
C GLY A 41 22.76 -4.88 9.36
N ILE A 42 21.96 -3.87 9.00
CA ILE A 42 20.67 -4.05 8.31
C ILE A 42 20.93 -4.47 6.87
N ASP A 43 20.26 -5.55 6.43
CA ASP A 43 20.34 -6.08 5.07
C ASP A 43 19.20 -5.56 4.17
N ALA A 44 18.05 -5.27 4.76
CA ALA A 44 16.89 -4.79 4.03
C ALA A 44 16.04 -3.81 4.86
N VAL A 45 15.44 -2.84 4.19
CA VAL A 45 14.42 -1.96 4.77
C VAL A 45 13.05 -2.35 4.25
N ILE A 46 12.05 -2.32 5.13
CA ILE A 46 10.64 -2.47 4.80
C ILE A 46 10.01 -1.09 4.92
N LEU A 47 9.42 -0.57 3.83
CA LEU A 47 8.90 0.78 3.74
C LEU A 47 7.42 0.78 3.46
N GLY A 48 6.64 1.45 4.27
CA GLY A 48 5.21 1.64 4.04
C GLY A 48 4.46 2.19 5.25
N PRO A 49 3.23 2.66 5.00
CA PRO A 49 2.53 2.73 3.71
C PRO A 49 3.03 3.88 2.81
N LEU A 50 2.99 3.69 1.48
CA LEU A 50 3.34 4.74 0.51
C LEU A 50 2.13 5.27 -0.27
N PHE A 51 1.05 4.49 -0.39
CA PHE A 51 -0.09 4.72 -1.30
C PHE A 51 -1.35 5.22 -0.61
N SER A 52 -1.32 5.39 0.69
CA SER A 52 -2.47 5.86 1.48
C SER A 52 -2.59 7.38 1.47
N GLU A 53 -3.79 7.88 1.71
CA GLU A 53 -4.04 9.31 1.90
C GLU A 53 -3.41 9.83 3.20
N ASP A 54 -3.55 9.06 4.28
CA ASP A 54 -2.86 9.28 5.54
C ASP A 54 -1.55 8.47 5.53
N PRO A 55 -0.37 9.12 5.61
CA PRO A 55 0.92 8.43 5.55
C PRO A 55 1.20 7.49 6.74
N LEU A 56 0.34 7.46 7.74
CA LEU A 56 0.39 6.52 8.87
C LEU A 56 -0.62 5.37 8.77
N CYS A 57 -1.48 5.39 7.75
CA CYS A 57 -2.55 4.40 7.54
C CYS A 57 -2.36 3.61 6.25
N TYR A 58 -2.91 2.39 6.21
CA TYR A 58 -2.77 1.49 5.06
C TYR A 58 -3.91 1.56 4.03
N GLY A 59 -4.97 2.31 4.30
CA GLY A 59 -6.08 2.47 3.35
C GLY A 59 -5.63 3.23 2.11
N ALA A 60 -5.34 2.52 1.03
CA ALA A 60 -4.89 3.15 -0.21
C ALA A 60 -5.98 4.05 -0.80
N ARG A 61 -5.60 5.28 -1.14
CA ARG A 61 -6.38 6.17 -1.98
C ARG A 61 -6.22 5.78 -3.45
N ASP A 62 -5.03 5.33 -3.78
CA ASP A 62 -4.59 5.03 -5.13
C ASP A 62 -3.38 4.09 -5.04
N PHE A 63 -3.26 3.16 -5.96
CA PHE A 63 -2.08 2.30 -6.05
C PHE A 63 -1.13 2.71 -7.18
N THR A 64 -1.38 3.84 -7.85
CA THR A 64 -0.56 4.32 -8.97
C THR A 64 0.48 5.34 -8.54
N GLY A 65 0.18 6.20 -7.56
CA GLY A 65 1.07 7.26 -7.11
C GLY A 65 1.43 7.20 -5.63
N ILE A 66 2.64 7.58 -5.31
CA ILE A 66 3.11 7.75 -3.92
C ILE A 66 2.38 8.95 -3.29
N ASN A 67 2.09 8.85 -1.99
CA ASN A 67 1.52 9.98 -1.25
C ASN A 67 2.45 11.20 -1.32
N PRO A 68 2.02 12.34 -1.89
CA PRO A 68 2.87 13.52 -2.08
C PRO A 68 3.35 14.16 -0.78
N ARG A 69 2.72 13.83 0.36
CA ARG A 69 3.20 14.26 1.68
C ARG A 69 4.50 13.57 2.10
N LEU A 70 4.86 12.44 1.46
CA LEU A 70 6.11 11.73 1.74
C LEU A 70 7.27 12.25 0.89
N GLY A 71 6.98 12.80 -0.28
CA GLY A 71 7.94 13.29 -1.26
C GLY A 71 7.51 12.95 -2.68
N THR A 72 8.43 13.10 -3.63
CA THR A 72 8.19 12.76 -5.03
C THR A 72 8.61 11.33 -5.37
N GLU A 73 8.16 10.81 -6.51
CA GLU A 73 8.58 9.50 -7.00
C GLU A 73 10.07 9.49 -7.36
N GLU A 74 10.60 10.60 -7.88
CA GLU A 74 12.01 10.75 -8.19
C GLU A 74 12.87 10.65 -6.91
N GLU A 75 12.43 11.28 -5.82
CA GLU A 75 13.11 11.17 -4.52
C GLU A 75 13.05 9.74 -3.98
N PHE A 76 11.94 9.03 -4.19
CA PHE A 76 11.84 7.62 -3.79
C PHE A 76 12.76 6.73 -4.63
N CYS A 77 12.77 6.87 -5.95
CA CYS A 77 13.69 6.13 -6.82
C CYS A 77 15.16 6.39 -6.45
N HIS A 78 15.51 7.65 -6.20
CA HIS A 78 16.86 8.02 -5.74
C HIS A 78 17.21 7.34 -4.39
N TYR A 79 16.26 7.31 -3.46
CA TYR A 79 16.43 6.59 -2.19
C TYR A 79 16.72 5.09 -2.42
N VAL A 80 15.96 4.44 -3.34
CA VAL A 80 16.16 3.01 -3.67
C VAL A 80 17.55 2.79 -4.28
N GLU A 81 17.94 3.59 -5.26
CA GLU A 81 19.30 3.55 -5.86
C GLU A 81 20.38 3.71 -4.81
N ARG A 82 20.21 4.64 -3.89
CA ARG A 82 21.14 4.89 -2.81
C ARG A 82 21.24 3.73 -1.84
N ALA A 83 20.10 3.13 -1.44
CA ALA A 83 20.06 1.93 -0.62
C ALA A 83 20.81 0.77 -1.30
N HIS A 84 20.54 0.52 -2.58
CA HIS A 84 21.22 -0.51 -3.38
C HIS A 84 22.73 -0.29 -3.47
N SER A 85 23.19 0.97 -3.67
CA SER A 85 24.60 1.30 -3.70
C SER A 85 25.35 0.94 -2.40
N MET A 86 24.62 0.86 -1.28
CA MET A 86 25.13 0.47 0.03
C MET A 86 24.88 -1.01 0.35
N GLY A 87 24.31 -1.78 -0.59
CA GLY A 87 23.96 -3.18 -0.40
C GLY A 87 22.81 -3.38 0.59
N VAL A 88 21.87 -2.44 0.65
CA VAL A 88 20.62 -2.53 1.42
C VAL A 88 19.46 -2.73 0.43
N LYS A 89 18.65 -3.76 0.66
CA LYS A 89 17.48 -4.06 -0.16
C LYS A 89 16.27 -3.28 0.29
N VAL A 90 15.34 -3.02 -0.64
CA VAL A 90 14.12 -2.24 -0.38
C VAL A 90 12.89 -3.08 -0.64
N ILE A 91 12.02 -3.20 0.37
CA ILE A 91 10.78 -3.95 0.35
C ILE A 91 9.63 -2.99 0.62
N LEU A 92 8.60 -3.00 -0.22
CA LEU A 92 7.38 -2.23 0.04
C LEU A 92 6.45 -2.98 0.98
N ASP A 93 5.93 -2.26 1.98
CA ASP A 93 4.87 -2.73 2.86
C ASP A 93 3.52 -2.17 2.40
N VAL A 94 2.66 -3.04 1.92
CA VAL A 94 1.39 -2.67 1.30
C VAL A 94 0.23 -3.52 1.84
N ALA A 95 -0.93 -2.89 2.03
CA ALA A 95 -2.18 -3.58 2.27
C ALA A 95 -3.03 -3.53 0.99
N VAL A 96 -3.15 -4.65 0.33
CA VAL A 96 -4.00 -4.80 -0.87
C VAL A 96 -5.36 -5.41 -0.56
N LEU A 97 -5.67 -5.68 0.72
CA LEU A 97 -6.91 -6.34 1.16
C LEU A 97 -8.12 -5.39 1.14
N PHE A 98 -7.88 -4.11 1.29
CA PHE A 98 -8.91 -3.06 1.38
C PHE A 98 -8.42 -1.76 0.76
N SER A 99 -9.33 -0.87 0.45
CA SER A 99 -9.03 0.52 0.06
C SER A 99 -9.42 1.51 1.15
N SER A 100 -9.08 2.79 0.95
CA SER A 100 -9.81 3.88 1.60
C SER A 100 -11.11 4.15 0.85
N ARG A 101 -11.99 4.93 1.46
CA ARG A 101 -13.23 5.40 0.80
C ARG A 101 -12.95 6.38 -0.36
N SER A 102 -11.78 7.02 -0.39
CA SER A 102 -11.35 7.92 -1.47
C SER A 102 -10.78 7.18 -2.69
N PHE A 103 -10.66 5.84 -2.64
CA PHE A 103 -10.21 5.04 -3.78
C PHE A 103 -11.17 5.17 -4.96
N PHE A 104 -10.64 5.31 -6.18
CA PHE A 104 -11.43 5.62 -7.36
C PHE A 104 -12.62 4.68 -7.60
N ALA A 105 -12.42 3.38 -7.40
CA ALA A 105 -13.47 2.38 -7.59
C ALA A 105 -14.56 2.49 -6.51
N PHE A 106 -14.20 2.86 -5.27
CA PHE A 106 -15.18 3.10 -4.23
C PHE A 106 -15.93 4.41 -4.44
N GLN A 107 -15.26 5.44 -4.93
CA GLN A 107 -15.90 6.70 -5.30
C GLN A 107 -16.91 6.52 -6.45
N ASP A 108 -16.58 5.69 -7.45
CA ASP A 108 -17.54 5.31 -8.50
C ASP A 108 -18.75 4.56 -7.92
N LEU A 109 -18.51 3.61 -6.99
CA LEU A 109 -19.58 2.90 -6.29
C LEU A 109 -20.49 3.86 -5.49
N LEU A 110 -19.91 4.84 -4.79
CA LEU A 110 -20.66 5.87 -4.08
C LEU A 110 -21.53 6.71 -5.01
N GLN A 111 -21.04 7.04 -6.20
CA GLN A 111 -21.71 7.89 -7.16
C GLN A 111 -22.80 7.14 -7.96
N HIS A 112 -22.48 5.95 -8.47
CA HIS A 112 -23.31 5.21 -9.42
C HIS A 112 -24.12 4.08 -8.80
N LYS A 113 -23.85 3.71 -7.55
CA LYS A 113 -24.58 2.68 -6.77
C LYS A 113 -24.65 1.35 -7.53
N GLU A 114 -25.87 0.83 -7.77
CA GLU A 114 -26.12 -0.41 -8.50
C GLU A 114 -25.54 -0.43 -9.92
N LYS A 115 -25.32 0.75 -10.52
CA LYS A 115 -24.79 0.90 -11.89
C LYS A 115 -23.29 1.02 -11.94
N SER A 116 -22.60 1.03 -10.79
CA SER A 116 -21.14 1.10 -10.74
C SER A 116 -20.51 -0.11 -11.43
N ALA A 117 -19.51 0.14 -12.26
CA ALA A 117 -18.67 -0.89 -12.88
C ALA A 117 -17.80 -1.63 -11.85
N TYR A 118 -17.58 -1.02 -10.69
CA TYR A 118 -16.71 -1.54 -9.61
C TYR A 118 -17.47 -2.15 -8.44
N ARG A 119 -18.80 -2.36 -8.58
CA ARG A 119 -19.62 -2.93 -7.51
C ARG A 119 -19.07 -4.28 -7.02
N SER A 120 -18.69 -5.15 -7.94
CA SER A 120 -18.17 -6.49 -7.65
C SER A 120 -16.76 -6.51 -7.03
N TRP A 121 -16.06 -5.38 -7.07
CA TRP A 121 -14.74 -5.22 -6.44
C TRP A 121 -14.79 -5.19 -4.91
N TYR A 122 -16.00 -4.95 -4.33
CA TYR A 122 -16.18 -4.84 -2.89
C TYR A 122 -17.06 -5.96 -2.34
N LYS A 123 -16.70 -6.46 -1.15
CA LYS A 123 -17.42 -7.55 -0.49
C LYS A 123 -18.76 -7.08 0.09
N ASP A 124 -19.76 -7.96 0.00
CA ASP A 124 -21.05 -7.85 0.68
C ASP A 124 -21.79 -6.53 0.42
N VAL A 125 -21.69 -5.98 -0.78
CA VAL A 125 -22.40 -4.75 -1.17
C VAL A 125 -23.90 -5.04 -1.31
N GLN A 126 -24.73 -4.38 -0.46
CA GLN A 126 -26.19 -4.54 -0.42
C GLN A 126 -26.88 -3.17 -0.40
N PHE A 127 -27.72 -2.91 -1.42
CA PHE A 127 -28.42 -1.62 -1.61
C PHE A 127 -29.77 -1.54 -0.90
N THR A 128 -30.22 -2.59 -0.23
CA THR A 128 -31.51 -2.64 0.47
C THR A 128 -31.44 -2.23 1.93
N VAL A 129 -30.24 -1.98 2.44
CA VAL A 129 -29.96 -1.67 3.84
C VAL A 129 -29.10 -0.42 3.93
N GLU A 130 -29.45 0.52 4.79
CA GLU A 130 -28.60 1.65 5.09
C GLU A 130 -27.43 1.24 5.98
N GLY A 131 -26.22 1.68 5.61
CA GLY A 131 -25.00 1.45 6.38
C GLY A 131 -24.70 2.58 7.37
N GLU A 132 -23.69 2.38 8.19
CA GLU A 132 -23.22 3.36 9.20
C GLU A 132 -22.93 4.76 8.61
N LYS A 133 -22.48 4.82 7.35
CA LYS A 133 -22.11 6.09 6.67
C LYS A 133 -23.24 6.71 5.86
N GLU A 134 -24.46 6.19 5.94
CA GLU A 134 -25.64 6.69 5.19
C GLU A 134 -25.40 6.73 3.65
N ASP A 135 -24.62 5.80 3.14
CA ASP A 135 -24.25 5.72 1.72
C ASP A 135 -25.41 5.19 0.83
N GLY A 136 -26.52 4.74 1.42
CA GLY A 136 -27.61 4.05 0.73
C GLY A 136 -27.29 2.59 0.37
N PHE A 137 -26.23 2.02 0.91
CA PHE A 137 -25.85 0.62 0.82
C PHE A 137 -24.89 0.23 1.97
N THR A 138 -24.79 -1.07 2.22
CA THR A 138 -23.79 -1.63 3.13
C THR A 138 -22.69 -2.34 2.36
N TYR A 139 -21.55 -2.59 3.01
CA TYR A 139 -20.41 -3.33 2.49
C TYR A 139 -19.59 -3.91 3.65
N ALA A 140 -18.80 -4.95 3.38
CA ALA A 140 -17.85 -5.45 4.36
C ALA A 140 -16.68 -4.48 4.51
N ALA A 141 -16.25 -4.24 5.75
CA ALA A 141 -15.14 -3.34 6.07
C ALA A 141 -14.07 -4.06 6.90
N TRP A 142 -12.83 -3.59 6.80
CA TRP A 142 -11.72 -4.11 7.59
C TRP A 142 -11.94 -3.83 9.08
N LYS A 143 -12.02 -4.91 9.89
CA LYS A 143 -12.29 -4.83 11.34
C LYS A 143 -13.51 -3.96 11.69
N ASP A 144 -14.54 -4.01 10.87
CA ASP A 144 -15.76 -3.21 10.98
C ASP A 144 -15.55 -1.68 10.91
N LEU A 145 -14.38 -1.24 10.43
CA LEU A 145 -14.08 0.16 10.22
C LEU A 145 -14.57 0.59 8.83
N ALA A 146 -15.72 1.26 8.77
CA ALA A 146 -16.38 1.66 7.52
C ALA A 146 -15.50 2.52 6.59
N ASP A 147 -14.42 3.12 7.08
CA ASP A 147 -13.47 3.87 6.26
C ASP A 147 -12.54 2.98 5.41
N TYR A 148 -12.54 1.66 5.64
CA TYR A 148 -11.70 0.69 4.95
C TYR A 148 -12.52 -0.43 4.29
N PRO A 149 -13.24 -0.15 3.16
CA PRO A 149 -14.00 -1.15 2.45
C PRO A 149 -13.13 -2.30 1.95
N LEU A 150 -13.57 -3.54 2.24
CA LEU A 150 -12.86 -4.77 1.87
C LEU A 150 -13.03 -5.06 0.37
N PHE A 151 -11.92 -5.37 -0.27
CA PHE A 151 -11.91 -5.88 -1.63
C PHE A 151 -12.43 -7.31 -1.72
N ASN A 152 -13.07 -7.61 -2.84
CA ASN A 152 -13.58 -8.93 -3.19
C ASN A 152 -12.62 -9.61 -4.18
N PHE A 153 -11.73 -10.43 -3.69
CA PHE A 153 -10.77 -11.16 -4.52
C PHE A 153 -11.38 -12.32 -5.34
N ASP A 154 -12.68 -12.55 -5.26
CA ASP A 154 -13.38 -13.44 -6.21
C ASP A 154 -13.57 -12.74 -7.57
N ASP A 155 -13.51 -11.41 -7.62
CA ASP A 155 -13.56 -10.63 -8.84
C ASP A 155 -12.21 -10.69 -9.60
N GLU A 156 -12.28 -11.09 -10.87
CA GLU A 156 -11.08 -11.28 -11.71
C GLU A 156 -10.46 -9.95 -12.14
N ASP A 157 -11.26 -8.94 -12.44
CA ASP A 157 -10.78 -7.63 -12.88
C ASP A 157 -10.03 -6.93 -11.74
N LEU A 158 -10.52 -7.05 -10.50
CA LEU A 158 -9.80 -6.58 -9.32
C LEU A 158 -8.45 -7.31 -9.16
N ARG A 159 -8.43 -8.64 -9.27
CA ARG A 159 -7.17 -9.40 -9.15
C ARG A 159 -6.17 -8.95 -10.21
N MET A 160 -6.61 -8.83 -11.47
CA MET A 160 -5.75 -8.34 -12.55
C MET A 160 -5.22 -6.94 -12.26
N TYR A 161 -6.09 -6.03 -11.82
CA TYR A 161 -5.69 -4.67 -11.44
C TYR A 161 -4.59 -4.68 -10.37
N ILE A 162 -4.76 -5.43 -9.28
CA ILE A 162 -3.76 -5.50 -8.20
C ILE A 162 -2.43 -6.09 -8.69
N VAL A 163 -2.47 -7.18 -9.47
CA VAL A 163 -1.26 -7.80 -10.03
C VAL A 163 -0.52 -6.83 -10.96
N GLU A 164 -1.25 -6.08 -11.79
CA GLU A 164 -0.66 -5.06 -12.67
C GLU A 164 0.01 -3.94 -11.86
N ARG A 165 -0.60 -3.50 -10.75
CA ARG A 165 0.03 -2.50 -9.86
C ARG A 165 1.31 -3.03 -9.23
N ILE A 166 1.30 -4.28 -8.77
CA ILE A 166 2.50 -4.94 -8.21
C ILE A 166 3.63 -5.00 -9.25
N LYS A 167 3.33 -5.40 -10.46
CA LYS A 167 4.32 -5.43 -11.56
C LYS A 167 4.87 -4.03 -11.87
N ASP A 168 3.99 -3.03 -11.88
CA ASP A 168 4.37 -1.64 -12.09
C ASP A 168 5.33 -1.15 -10.99
N TRP A 169 5.05 -1.41 -9.71
CA TRP A 169 5.94 -1.02 -8.61
C TRP A 169 7.33 -1.65 -8.72
N ILE A 170 7.40 -2.94 -9.04
CA ILE A 170 8.68 -3.64 -9.23
C ILE A 170 9.47 -2.99 -10.37
N SER A 171 8.83 -2.75 -11.50
CA SER A 171 9.48 -2.18 -12.70
C SER A 171 9.86 -0.71 -12.55
N ARG A 172 8.98 0.08 -11.93
CA ARG A 172 9.13 1.54 -11.83
C ARG A 172 10.06 1.97 -10.71
N PHE A 173 10.01 1.27 -9.59
CA PHE A 173 10.75 1.63 -8.38
C PHE A 173 11.97 0.77 -8.11
N ASP A 174 12.21 -0.28 -8.89
CA ASP A 174 13.33 -1.23 -8.72
C ASP A 174 13.42 -1.82 -7.30
N ILE A 175 12.25 -2.15 -6.73
CA ILE A 175 12.18 -2.73 -5.39
C ILE A 175 12.53 -4.22 -5.38
N ASP A 176 13.08 -4.72 -4.28
CA ASP A 176 13.53 -6.11 -4.13
C ASP A 176 12.44 -7.08 -3.65
N GLY A 177 11.30 -6.56 -3.21
CA GLY A 177 10.21 -7.41 -2.75
C GLY A 177 9.03 -6.65 -2.17
N LEU A 178 8.02 -7.42 -1.73
CA LEU A 178 6.80 -6.93 -1.11
C LEU A 178 6.55 -7.62 0.22
N ARG A 179 6.12 -6.87 1.20
CA ARG A 179 5.46 -7.36 2.41
C ARG A 179 3.97 -7.06 2.30
N LEU A 180 3.16 -8.09 2.12
CA LEU A 180 1.70 -7.94 2.09
C LEU A 180 1.16 -7.92 3.52
N ALA A 181 0.74 -6.73 3.97
CA ALA A 181 0.11 -6.57 5.27
C ALA A 181 -1.23 -7.33 5.31
N HIS A 182 -1.49 -8.03 6.41
CA HIS A 182 -2.73 -8.78 6.64
C HIS A 182 -2.98 -9.94 5.66
N CYS A 183 -1.96 -10.50 5.05
CA CYS A 183 -2.07 -11.59 4.06
C CYS A 183 -2.78 -12.84 4.60
N SER A 184 -2.77 -13.08 5.91
CA SER A 184 -3.51 -14.19 6.54
C SER A 184 -5.03 -14.10 6.36
N CYS A 185 -5.56 -12.92 6.02
CA CYS A 185 -6.97 -12.68 5.74
C CYS A 185 -7.30 -12.72 4.23
N MET A 186 -6.30 -12.95 3.38
CA MET A 186 -6.46 -13.04 1.92
C MET A 186 -6.73 -14.47 1.51
N ASP A 187 -7.49 -14.63 0.41
CA ASP A 187 -7.70 -15.93 -0.19
C ASP A 187 -6.37 -16.56 -0.65
N ILE A 188 -6.18 -17.86 -0.34
CA ILE A 188 -4.94 -18.57 -0.66
C ILE A 188 -4.71 -18.73 -2.18
N HIS A 189 -5.77 -18.70 -2.98
CA HIS A 189 -5.64 -18.77 -4.44
C HIS A 189 -5.02 -17.48 -4.99
N PHE A 190 -5.40 -16.33 -4.45
CA PHE A 190 -4.76 -15.07 -4.82
C PHE A 190 -3.29 -15.02 -4.42
N GLN A 191 -2.93 -15.58 -3.24
CA GLN A 191 -1.54 -15.59 -2.78
C GLN A 191 -0.62 -16.47 -3.66
N LYS A 192 -1.17 -17.35 -4.48
CA LYS A 192 -0.43 -18.27 -5.37
C LYS A 192 -0.45 -17.84 -6.84
N SER A 193 -1.22 -16.81 -7.19
CA SER A 193 -1.28 -16.28 -8.55
C SER A 193 -0.13 -15.29 -8.82
#